data_98db7db1ac16d1af1daa2ae8f464bc7a
#
_entry.id   98db7db1ac16d1af1daa2ae8f464bc7a
#
_cell.length_a   1.000
_cell.length_b   1.000
_cell.length_c   1.000
_cell.angle_alpha   90.00
_cell.angle_beta   90.00
_cell.angle_gamma   90.00
#
_symmetry.space_group_name_H-M   'P 1'
#
loop_
_entity.id
_entity.type
_entity.pdbx_description
1 polymer ?
#
loop_
_entity_poly.entity_id
_entity_poly.type
_entity_poly.pdbx_seq_one_letter_code
_entity_poly.pdbx_strand_id
1 'polypeptide(L)'
;MSSSPYDRISMLSTHAYINLETYRRNGQAVAAPVWFTIDGDKMIYVVTRTETGKVKRLRYNSKVRVVPCGMRGQPKGEWLNGIATFATPEQLEHALKQRSKKYGFKARLSSLFSRTKGNLIGIIISLD
;
A
#
# COMPACT_ATOMS: atom_id res chain seq x y z
N MET A 1 -5.18 2.01 25.78
CA MET A 1 -5.60 3.24 25.12
C MET A 1 -5.60 3.06 23.62
N SER A 2 -6.69 3.38 22.97
CA SER A 2 -6.75 3.32 21.53
C SER A 2 -6.00 4.52 20.94
N SER A 3 -5.03 4.27 20.06
CA SER A 3 -4.36 5.33 19.33
C SER A 3 -5.30 5.88 18.25
N SER A 4 -5.18 7.16 17.95
CA SER A 4 -5.93 7.77 16.86
C SER A 4 -5.41 7.25 15.51
N PRO A 5 -6.19 7.36 14.42
CA PRO A 5 -5.67 7.03 13.09
C PRO A 5 -4.41 7.80 12.73
N TYR A 6 -4.31 9.04 13.20
CA TYR A 6 -3.12 9.85 13.00
C TYR A 6 -1.87 9.21 13.63
N ASP A 7 -1.98 8.73 14.86
CA ASP A 7 -0.86 8.09 15.55
C ASP A 7 -0.43 6.81 14.88
N ARG A 8 -1.39 6.01 14.39
CA ARG A 8 -1.11 4.77 13.70
C ARG A 8 -0.37 5.01 12.39
N ILE A 9 -0.80 6.01 11.61
CA ILE A 9 -0.14 6.37 10.36
C ILE A 9 1.28 6.89 10.63
N SER A 10 1.45 7.72 11.65
CA SER A 10 2.75 8.25 12.03
C SER A 10 3.73 7.12 12.36
N MET A 11 3.27 6.09 13.07
CA MET A 11 4.09 4.91 13.35
C MET A 11 4.52 4.19 12.08
N LEU A 12 3.63 4.07 11.11
CA LEU A 12 3.94 3.39 9.85
C LEU A 12 5.03 4.11 9.06
N SER A 13 5.11 5.45 9.17
CA SER A 13 6.03 6.25 8.35
C SER A 13 7.50 5.91 8.57
N THR A 14 7.85 5.28 9.68
CA THR A 14 9.23 4.90 9.99
C THR A 14 9.65 3.59 9.32
N HIS A 15 8.74 2.90 8.64
CA HIS A 15 8.99 1.61 8.03
C HIS A 15 9.07 1.72 6.51
N ALA A 16 9.87 0.83 5.90
CA ALA A 16 9.99 0.77 4.45
C ALA A 16 8.92 -0.11 3.81
N TYR A 17 8.36 -1.05 4.55
CA TYR A 17 7.39 -2.03 4.02
C TYR A 17 6.20 -2.14 4.94
N ILE A 18 5.04 -2.40 4.33
CA ILE A 18 3.87 -2.93 5.05
C ILE A 18 3.47 -4.23 4.38
N ASN A 19 2.98 -5.18 5.18
CA ASN A 19 2.20 -6.28 4.64
C ASN A 19 0.82 -5.75 4.31
N LEU A 20 0.42 -5.92 3.07
CA LEU A 20 -0.94 -5.60 2.64
C LEU A 20 -1.70 -6.91 2.50
N GLU A 21 -2.71 -7.10 3.34
CA GLU A 21 -3.56 -8.27 3.34
C GLU A 21 -4.86 -7.97 2.63
N THR A 22 -5.19 -8.79 1.65
CA THR A 22 -6.42 -8.73 0.88
C THR A 22 -7.11 -10.09 0.95
N TYR A 23 -8.35 -10.20 0.49
CA TYR A 23 -9.16 -11.40 0.72
C TYR A 23 -9.67 -12.00 -0.56
N ARG A 24 -9.55 -13.33 -0.67
CA ARG A 24 -10.15 -14.10 -1.76
C ARG A 24 -11.66 -14.19 -1.57
N ARG A 25 -12.37 -14.60 -2.60
CA ARG A 25 -13.84 -14.77 -2.55
C ARG A 25 -14.28 -15.72 -1.45
N ASN A 26 -13.46 -16.74 -1.15
CA ASN A 26 -13.76 -17.68 -0.07
C ASN A 26 -13.38 -17.17 1.32
N GLY A 27 -12.92 -15.91 1.42
CA GLY A 27 -12.53 -15.30 2.68
C GLY A 27 -11.09 -15.52 3.08
N GLN A 28 -10.34 -16.32 2.33
CA GLN A 28 -8.94 -16.58 2.65
C GLN A 28 -8.09 -15.32 2.48
N ALA A 29 -7.30 -15.00 3.52
CA ALA A 29 -6.41 -13.84 3.51
C ALA A 29 -5.14 -14.15 2.71
N VAL A 30 -4.67 -13.16 1.95
CA VAL A 30 -3.40 -13.21 1.22
C VAL A 30 -2.64 -11.92 1.52
N ALA A 31 -1.46 -12.04 2.09
CA ALA A 31 -0.64 -10.89 2.46
C ALA A 31 0.67 -10.87 1.67
N ALA A 32 1.15 -9.69 1.34
CA ALA A 32 2.43 -9.51 0.67
C ALA A 32 3.06 -8.19 1.12
N PRO A 33 4.40 -8.17 1.30
CA PRO A 33 5.08 -6.92 1.61
C PRO A 33 5.09 -6.00 0.39
N VAL A 34 4.79 -4.73 0.63
CA VAL A 34 4.74 -3.72 -0.43
C VAL A 34 5.38 -2.43 0.06
N TRP A 35 5.87 -1.64 -0.89
CA TRP A 35 6.25 -0.26 -0.64
C TRP A 35 4.98 0.56 -0.47
N PHE A 36 5.09 1.59 0.33
CA PHE A 36 3.96 2.49 0.59
C PHE A 36 4.44 3.91 0.84
N THR A 37 3.56 4.86 0.64
CA THR A 37 3.77 6.24 1.05
C THR A 37 2.55 6.70 1.82
N ILE A 38 2.70 7.80 2.55
CA ILE A 38 1.62 8.37 3.32
C ILE A 38 1.36 9.77 2.79
N ASP A 39 0.08 10.05 2.54
CA ASP A 39 -0.35 11.37 2.09
C ASP A 39 -1.26 11.97 3.16
N GLY A 40 -0.85 13.12 3.69
CA GLY A 40 -1.56 13.76 4.77
C GLY A 40 -1.53 12.93 6.04
N ASP A 41 -2.63 12.93 6.77
CA ASP A 41 -2.69 12.33 8.09
C ASP A 41 -3.36 10.97 8.14
N LYS A 42 -3.96 10.53 7.04
CA LYS A 42 -4.89 9.40 7.10
C LYS A 42 -4.81 8.42 5.94
N MET A 43 -4.06 8.74 4.89
CA MET A 43 -4.09 7.94 3.66
C MET A 43 -2.76 7.25 3.42
N ILE A 44 -2.83 5.96 3.12
CA ILE A 44 -1.68 5.16 2.70
C ILE A 44 -1.82 4.91 1.20
N TYR A 45 -0.76 5.18 0.45
CA TYR A 45 -0.73 4.95 -0.99
C TYR A 45 0.19 3.79 -1.31
N VAL A 46 -0.31 2.86 -2.12
CA VAL A 46 0.46 1.74 -2.65
C VAL A 46 0.34 1.77 -4.17
N VAL A 47 1.45 1.64 -4.88
CA VAL A 47 1.44 1.54 -6.33
C VAL A 47 1.79 0.11 -6.72
N THR A 48 0.98 -0.49 -7.58
CA THR A 48 1.18 -1.86 -8.03
C THR A 48 0.78 -1.99 -9.49
N ARG A 49 0.99 -3.17 -10.06
CA ARG A 49 0.59 -3.45 -11.44
C ARG A 49 -0.86 -3.89 -11.48
N THR A 50 -1.55 -3.50 -12.55
CA THR A 50 -3.00 -3.76 -12.68
C THR A 50 -3.35 -5.24 -12.72
N GLU A 51 -2.42 -6.09 -13.18
CA GLU A 51 -2.67 -7.52 -13.36
C GLU A 51 -2.36 -8.37 -12.12
N THR A 52 -2.02 -7.76 -10.99
CA THR A 52 -1.69 -8.52 -9.79
C THR A 52 -2.93 -9.11 -9.12
N GLY A 53 -2.71 -10.18 -8.36
CA GLY A 53 -3.79 -10.81 -7.60
C GLY A 53 -4.43 -9.88 -6.57
N LYS A 54 -3.63 -8.98 -5.94
CA LYS A 54 -4.18 -8.03 -4.96
C LYS A 54 -5.18 -7.08 -5.60
N VAL A 55 -4.96 -6.65 -6.84
CA VAL A 55 -5.91 -5.79 -7.55
C VAL A 55 -7.21 -6.55 -7.81
N LYS A 56 -7.13 -7.81 -8.27
CA LYS A 56 -8.31 -8.64 -8.48
C LYS A 56 -9.11 -8.82 -7.20
N ARG A 57 -8.42 -9.11 -6.10
CA ARG A 57 -9.09 -9.31 -4.80
C ARG A 57 -9.74 -8.03 -4.31
N LEU A 58 -9.09 -6.88 -4.50
CA LEU A 58 -9.64 -5.59 -4.07
C LEU A 58 -10.86 -5.17 -4.89
N ARG A 59 -10.94 -5.57 -6.15
CA ARG A 59 -12.15 -5.31 -6.94
C ARG A 59 -13.35 -6.07 -6.41
N TYR A 60 -13.12 -7.20 -5.78
CA TYR A 60 -14.16 -8.00 -5.17
C TYR A 60 -14.45 -7.58 -3.72
N ASN A 61 -13.41 -7.29 -2.95
CA ASN A 61 -13.55 -6.96 -1.53
C ASN A 61 -12.55 -5.87 -1.16
N SER A 62 -13.06 -4.69 -0.83
CA SER A 62 -12.25 -3.52 -0.51
C SER A 62 -11.63 -3.53 0.88
N LYS A 63 -11.98 -4.49 1.72
CA LYS A 63 -11.41 -4.59 3.06
C LYS A 63 -9.94 -5.01 2.99
N VAL A 64 -9.12 -4.39 3.82
CA VAL A 64 -7.70 -4.71 3.92
C VAL A 64 -7.28 -4.70 5.38
N ARG A 65 -6.15 -5.33 5.64
CA ARG A 65 -5.39 -5.10 6.86
C ARG A 65 -3.95 -4.79 6.48
N VAL A 66 -3.30 -3.97 7.28
CA VAL A 66 -1.89 -3.62 7.08
C VAL A 66 -1.15 -3.78 8.40
N VAL A 67 0.12 -4.13 8.29
CA VAL A 67 1.03 -4.19 9.44
C VAL A 67 2.42 -3.80 8.96
N PRO A 68 3.17 -2.99 9.73
CA PRO A 68 4.57 -2.74 9.38
C PRO A 68 5.32 -4.06 9.33
N CYS A 69 6.22 -4.22 8.39
CA CYS A 69 6.94 -5.49 8.25
C CYS A 69 8.34 -5.28 7.68
N GLY A 70 9.15 -6.35 7.75
CA GLY A 70 10.41 -6.42 7.07
C GLY A 70 10.22 -6.77 5.59
N MET A 71 11.32 -6.77 4.85
CA MET A 71 11.33 -7.08 3.41
C MET A 71 10.76 -8.46 3.09
N ARG A 72 10.84 -9.39 4.03
CA ARG A 72 10.32 -10.76 3.87
C ARG A 72 8.92 -10.94 4.45
N GLY A 73 8.29 -9.85 4.88
CA GLY A 73 6.93 -9.89 5.40
C GLY A 73 6.80 -10.20 6.89
N GLN A 74 7.89 -10.19 7.65
CA GLN A 74 7.80 -10.44 9.10
C GLN A 74 7.07 -9.27 9.77
N PRO A 75 5.91 -9.51 10.40
CA PRO A 75 5.18 -8.42 11.06
C PRO A 75 6.00 -7.77 12.17
N LYS A 76 5.93 -6.45 12.24
CA LYS A 76 6.65 -5.65 13.25
C LYS A 76 5.70 -4.74 14.01
N GLY A 77 4.50 -5.19 14.27
CA GLY A 77 3.52 -4.41 15.00
C GLY A 77 2.15 -5.06 14.94
N GLU A 78 1.14 -4.26 15.23
CA GLU A 78 -0.24 -4.71 15.22
C GLU A 78 -0.85 -4.55 13.83
N TRP A 79 -1.72 -5.48 13.47
CA TRP A 79 -2.51 -5.37 12.26
C TRP A 79 -3.56 -4.28 12.41
N LEU A 80 -3.66 -3.44 11.39
CA LEU A 80 -4.63 -2.33 11.35
C LEU A 80 -5.62 -2.59 10.22
N ASN A 81 -6.89 -2.38 10.52
CA ASN A 81 -7.97 -2.55 9.54
C ASN A 81 -8.14 -1.29 8.72
N GLY A 82 -8.53 -1.47 7.47
CA GLY A 82 -8.79 -0.34 6.59
C GLY A 82 -9.63 -0.72 5.39
N ILE A 83 -9.92 0.28 4.59
CA ILE A 83 -10.67 0.14 3.33
C ILE A 83 -9.80 0.69 2.21
N ALA A 84 -9.74 -0.05 1.11
CA ALA A 84 -8.97 0.34 -0.07
C ALA A 84 -9.88 0.84 -1.17
N THR A 85 -9.43 1.88 -1.86
CA THR A 85 -10.03 2.37 -3.09
C THR A 85 -8.94 2.51 -4.13
N PHE A 86 -9.31 2.58 -5.41
CA PHE A 86 -8.34 2.79 -6.47
C PHE A 86 -8.13 4.28 -6.72
N ALA A 87 -6.88 4.66 -6.96
CA ALA A 87 -6.50 6.04 -7.17
C ALA A 87 -6.95 6.54 -8.55
N THR A 88 -7.28 7.83 -8.63
CA THR A 88 -7.44 8.51 -9.91
C THR A 88 -6.05 8.65 -10.58
N PRO A 89 -6.00 8.98 -11.89
CA PRO A 89 -4.71 9.22 -12.55
C PRO A 89 -3.86 10.29 -11.85
N GLU A 90 -4.47 11.38 -11.36
CA GLU A 90 -3.77 12.42 -10.63
C GLU A 90 -3.22 11.91 -9.30
N GLN A 91 -3.99 11.11 -8.59
CA GLN A 91 -3.56 10.52 -7.33
C GLN A 91 -2.44 9.52 -7.55
N LEU A 92 -2.49 8.75 -8.64
CA LEU A 92 -1.42 7.82 -9.01
C LEU A 92 -0.12 8.59 -9.28
N GLU A 93 -0.20 9.68 -10.02
CA GLU A 93 0.97 10.52 -10.31
C GLU A 93 1.57 11.06 -9.01
N HIS A 94 0.73 11.55 -8.11
CA HIS A 94 1.17 12.02 -6.80
C HIS A 94 1.84 10.90 -6.00
N ALA A 95 1.25 9.72 -5.99
CA ALA A 95 1.81 8.56 -5.29
C ALA A 95 3.18 8.17 -5.85
N LEU A 96 3.36 8.24 -7.16
CA LEU A 96 4.64 7.95 -7.80
C LEU A 96 5.72 8.96 -7.38
N LYS A 97 5.37 10.24 -7.29
CA LYS A 97 6.29 11.26 -6.80
C LYS A 97 6.68 11.02 -5.35
N GLN A 98 5.71 10.69 -4.50
CA GLN A 98 5.97 10.38 -3.10
C GLN A 98 6.85 9.15 -2.96
N ARG A 99 6.61 8.11 -3.77
CA ARG A 99 7.41 6.90 -3.79
C ARG A 99 8.87 7.21 -4.14
N SER A 100 9.09 8.05 -5.14
CA SER A 100 10.44 8.46 -5.54
C SER A 100 11.16 9.20 -4.42
N LYS A 101 10.46 10.05 -3.69
CA LYS A 101 11.04 10.76 -2.54
C LYS A 101 11.43 9.82 -1.42
N LYS A 102 10.57 8.87 -1.09
CA LYS A 102 10.79 7.96 0.03
C LYS A 102 11.88 6.91 -0.26
N TYR A 103 11.85 6.33 -1.46
CA TYR A 103 12.71 5.20 -1.81
C TYR A 103 13.89 5.59 -2.70
N GLY A 104 13.90 6.80 -3.21
CA GLY A 104 15.04 7.39 -3.93
C GLY A 104 15.44 6.60 -5.17
N PHE A 105 16.72 6.25 -5.23
CA PHE A 105 17.32 5.57 -6.38
C PHE A 105 16.67 4.22 -6.69
N LYS A 106 16.24 3.48 -5.66
CA LYS A 106 15.57 2.19 -5.85
C LYS A 106 14.27 2.36 -6.64
N ALA A 107 13.52 3.42 -6.38
CA ALA A 107 12.29 3.71 -7.11
C ALA A 107 12.57 4.06 -8.57
N ARG A 108 13.65 4.78 -8.83
CA ARG A 108 14.06 5.12 -10.20
C ARG A 108 14.43 3.87 -10.98
N LEU A 109 15.17 2.96 -10.37
CA LEU A 109 15.52 1.70 -11.02
C LEU A 109 14.29 0.89 -11.37
N SER A 110 13.32 0.80 -10.45
CA SER A 110 12.06 0.12 -10.71
C SER A 110 11.33 0.76 -11.90
N SER A 111 11.32 2.08 -12.00
CA SER A 111 10.68 2.80 -13.10
C SER A 111 11.36 2.53 -14.44
N LEU A 112 12.68 2.40 -14.45
CA LEU A 112 13.43 2.12 -15.68
C LEU A 112 13.16 0.72 -16.19
N PHE A 113 12.98 -0.25 -15.30
CA PHE A 113 12.69 -1.62 -15.68
C PHE A 113 11.21 -1.85 -16.00
N SER A 114 10.31 -1.05 -15.45
CA SER A 114 8.92 -1.15 -15.80
C SER A 114 8.59 -0.16 -16.93
N ARG A 115 8.76 -0.60 -18.15
CA ARG A 115 8.43 0.19 -19.36
C ARG A 115 6.93 0.32 -19.56
N THR A 116 6.14 -0.17 -18.63
CA THR A 116 4.68 -0.24 -18.78
C THR A 116 4.01 0.68 -17.76
N LYS A 117 4.21 2.00 -17.92
CA LYS A 117 3.52 2.98 -17.07
C LYS A 117 2.00 2.83 -17.11
N GLY A 118 1.46 2.40 -18.27
CA GLY A 118 0.03 2.17 -18.43
C GLY A 118 -0.53 1.02 -17.61
N ASN A 119 0.33 0.15 -17.07
CA ASN A 119 -0.10 -1.00 -16.27
C ASN A 119 0.03 -0.78 -14.77
N LEU A 120 0.28 0.44 -14.33
CA LEU A 120 0.33 0.77 -12.91
C LEU A 120 -1.02 1.27 -12.41
N ILE A 121 -1.34 0.92 -11.18
CA ILE A 121 -2.55 1.39 -10.53
C ILE A 121 -2.19 1.76 -9.09
N GLY A 122 -2.82 2.81 -8.59
CA GLY A 122 -2.68 3.22 -7.20
C GLY A 122 -3.78 2.63 -6.34
N ILE A 123 -3.42 2.23 -5.15
CA ILE A 123 -4.34 1.76 -4.12
C ILE A 123 -4.25 2.75 -2.96
N ILE A 124 -5.38 3.31 -2.57
CA ILE A 124 -5.46 4.24 -1.44
C ILE A 124 -6.13 3.52 -0.29
N ILE A 125 -5.45 3.46 0.85
CA ILE A 125 -5.95 2.78 2.05
C ILE A 125 -6.28 3.81 3.10
N SER A 126 -7.52 3.78 3.56
CA SER A 126 -7.99 4.59 4.67
C SER A 126 -8.12 3.68 5.90
N LEU A 127 -7.39 3.97 6.96
CA LEU A 127 -7.44 3.19 8.20
C LEU A 127 -8.68 3.52 9.00
N ASP A 128 -9.24 2.50 9.63
CA ASP A 128 -10.42 2.66 10.50
C ASP A 128 -10.09 3.46 11.76
#